data_39dff7df75ddcd499827fae5f54fe72b
#
_entry.id   39dff7df75ddcd499827fae5f54fe72b
#
_cell.length_a   1.000
_cell.length_b   1.000
_cell.length_c   1.000
_cell.angle_alpha   90.00
_cell.angle_beta   90.00
_cell.angle_gamma   90.00
#
_symmetry.space_group_name_H-M   'P 1'
#
loop_
_entity.id
_entity.type
_entity.pdbx_description
1 polymer ?
#
loop_
_entity_poly.entity_id
_entity_poly.type
_entity_poly.pdbx_seq_one_letter_code
_entity_poly.pdbx_strand_id
1 'polypeptide(L)'
;MYQFLNLLVKVTIRLLKDNPAKGSENMPSRWLHERKTEHYYNKAKVEGYRSRASYKLKQLNDEFKFFDGAKRVLDLGAAPGGWLQVAGESIEGGLVLGVDLKEIDDLYMENVETIVGDVRDPAVQEGILTRFQGEKADVVMSDMAQNVMGVWEVDDLRQIHLARMALSITDRLLKEDGWMIVKVFQGKEHEAFIREMRAMFEQVFIVKPLASRKGSAEVYVVAKNLRKDRTIPEDLNSEGELQSFAEEQEKEPLPGENLPDYGEPEEYGKKKPS
;
A
#
# COMPACT_ATOMS: atom_id res chain seq x y z
N MET A 1 -10.13 28.17 -35.57
CA MET A 1 -11.32 27.58 -34.92
C MET A 1 -10.79 26.51 -33.99
N TYR A 2 -10.45 26.94 -32.75
CA TYR A 2 -9.81 26.11 -31.72
C TYR A 2 -10.91 25.35 -30.97
N GLN A 3 -11.00 24.04 -31.12
CA GLN A 3 -11.72 23.22 -30.16
C GLN A 3 -10.75 22.80 -29.05
N PHE A 4 -10.87 23.48 -27.94
CA PHE A 4 -10.28 23.07 -26.64
C PHE A 4 -10.95 21.77 -26.20
N LEU A 5 -10.23 20.67 -26.30
CA LEU A 5 -10.61 19.44 -25.63
C LEU A 5 -10.23 19.60 -24.15
N ASN A 6 -11.18 20.08 -23.35
CA ASN A 6 -11.11 20.01 -21.90
C ASN A 6 -11.14 18.54 -21.47
N LEU A 7 -9.95 17.96 -21.31
CA LEU A 7 -9.82 16.68 -20.64
C LEU A 7 -10.11 16.91 -19.16
N LEU A 8 -11.36 16.71 -18.76
CA LEU A 8 -11.82 16.76 -17.39
C LEU A 8 -11.13 15.62 -16.62
N VAL A 9 -10.07 15.98 -15.89
CA VAL A 9 -9.51 15.13 -14.85
C VAL A 9 -10.59 15.00 -13.76
N LYS A 10 -11.38 13.94 -13.81
CA LYS A 10 -12.37 13.64 -12.78
C LYS A 10 -11.65 13.15 -11.56
N VAL A 11 -11.37 14.05 -10.62
CA VAL A 11 -11.08 13.68 -9.23
C VAL A 11 -12.41 13.23 -8.63
N THR A 12 -12.64 11.94 -8.60
CA THR A 12 -13.81 11.39 -7.93
C THR A 12 -13.38 10.86 -6.58
N ILE A 13 -13.65 11.62 -5.49
CA ILE A 13 -13.64 11.05 -4.16
C ILE A 13 -14.92 10.23 -4.06
N ARG A 14 -14.83 8.94 -4.31
CA ARG A 14 -15.99 8.05 -4.25
C ARG A 14 -15.96 7.31 -2.91
N LEU A 15 -16.85 7.71 -2.01
CA LEU A 15 -17.20 6.90 -0.86
C LEU A 15 -18.15 5.81 -1.35
N LEU A 16 -17.72 4.56 -1.36
CA LEU A 16 -18.63 3.42 -1.57
C LEU A 16 -19.61 3.41 -0.39
N LYS A 17 -20.86 3.79 -0.65
CA LYS A 17 -21.94 3.75 0.34
C LYS A 17 -22.61 2.38 0.25
N ASP A 18 -22.34 1.51 1.21
CA ASP A 18 -23.27 0.44 1.51
C ASP A 18 -24.53 1.04 2.15
N ASN A 19 -25.69 0.64 1.64
CA ASN A 19 -26.97 1.01 2.18
C ASN A 19 -27.17 0.23 3.50
N PRO A 20 -27.13 0.84 4.69
CA PRO A 20 -27.32 0.09 5.92
C PRO A 20 -28.77 -0.37 6.00
N ALA A 21 -28.96 -1.67 6.19
CA ALA A 21 -30.25 -2.22 6.56
C ALA A 21 -30.85 -1.42 7.73
N LYS A 22 -32.08 -0.95 7.59
CA LYS A 22 -32.85 -0.23 8.62
C LYS A 22 -32.84 -1.03 9.92
N GLY A 23 -32.16 -0.52 10.96
CA GLY A 23 -32.15 -1.16 12.28
C GLY A 23 -31.06 -0.77 13.27
N SER A 24 -30.34 0.35 13.10
CA SER A 24 -29.29 0.74 14.04
C SER A 24 -29.26 2.25 14.36
N GLU A 25 -30.40 2.81 14.70
CA GLU A 25 -30.48 4.21 15.13
C GLU A 25 -30.09 4.33 16.61
N ASN A 26 -28.86 4.20 17.04
CA ASN A 26 -28.32 4.70 18.33
C ASN A 26 -27.03 3.96 18.79
N MET A 27 -26.20 3.46 17.87
CA MET A 27 -24.93 2.93 18.32
C MET A 27 -23.80 3.97 18.17
N PRO A 28 -22.88 4.11 19.16
CA PRO A 28 -21.74 5.00 19.06
C PRO A 28 -20.90 4.66 17.83
N SER A 29 -20.52 5.68 17.05
CA SER A 29 -19.74 5.51 15.80
C SER A 29 -18.45 4.71 15.99
N ARG A 30 -17.83 4.77 17.16
CA ARG A 30 -16.64 4.00 17.56
C ARG A 30 -16.92 2.49 17.58
N TRP A 31 -18.03 2.04 18.10
CA TRP A 31 -18.39 0.61 18.19
C TRP A 31 -18.65 -0.02 16.80
N LEU A 32 -19.32 0.72 15.90
CA LEU A 32 -19.48 0.32 14.49
C LEU A 32 -18.13 0.23 13.77
N HIS A 33 -17.13 1.00 14.21
CA HIS A 33 -15.78 1.01 13.66
C HIS A 33 -14.95 -0.20 14.08
N GLU A 34 -14.95 -0.49 15.36
CA GLU A 34 -14.26 -1.66 15.91
C GLU A 34 -14.79 -2.92 15.25
N ARG A 35 -16.11 -3.06 15.10
CA ARG A 35 -16.72 -4.19 14.38
C ARG A 35 -16.33 -4.31 12.91
N LYS A 36 -16.23 -3.21 12.16
CA LYS A 36 -15.82 -3.30 10.74
C LYS A 36 -14.33 -3.69 10.60
N THR A 37 -13.47 -3.17 11.44
CA THR A 37 -12.05 -3.54 11.45
C THR A 37 -11.86 -4.99 11.85
N GLU A 38 -12.60 -5.43 12.86
CA GLU A 38 -12.65 -6.82 13.34
C GLU A 38 -13.27 -7.74 12.29
N HIS A 39 -14.28 -7.27 11.54
CA HIS A 39 -14.89 -8.03 10.45
C HIS A 39 -13.86 -8.41 9.37
N TYR A 40 -13.10 -7.46 8.81
CA TYR A 40 -12.12 -7.78 7.78
C TYR A 40 -10.91 -8.56 8.31
N TYR A 41 -10.55 -8.37 9.59
CA TYR A 41 -9.52 -9.18 10.23
C TYR A 41 -9.95 -10.64 10.36
N ASN A 42 -11.15 -10.87 10.90
CA ASN A 42 -11.71 -12.21 11.06
C ASN A 42 -11.97 -12.88 9.70
N LYS A 43 -12.46 -12.11 8.73
CA LYS A 43 -12.67 -12.57 7.38
C LYS A 43 -11.36 -13.01 6.72
N ALA A 44 -10.28 -12.22 6.85
CA ALA A 44 -8.97 -12.58 6.35
C ALA A 44 -8.47 -13.91 6.94
N LYS A 45 -8.63 -14.07 8.26
CA LYS A 45 -8.24 -15.31 8.95
C LYS A 45 -9.05 -16.53 8.47
N VAL A 46 -10.35 -16.38 8.26
CA VAL A 46 -11.23 -17.46 7.79
C VAL A 46 -10.92 -17.83 6.33
N GLU A 47 -10.64 -16.85 5.47
CA GLU A 47 -10.35 -17.06 4.05
C GLU A 47 -8.85 -17.34 3.79
N GLY A 48 -8.00 -17.43 4.83
CA GLY A 48 -6.58 -17.76 4.70
C GLY A 48 -5.68 -16.61 4.22
N TYR A 49 -6.16 -15.37 4.24
CA TYR A 49 -5.31 -14.22 3.90
C TYR A 49 -4.40 -13.84 5.07
N ARG A 50 -3.14 -13.53 4.77
CA ARG A 50 -2.13 -13.12 5.74
C ARG A 50 -2.40 -11.79 6.40
N SER A 51 -3.19 -10.93 5.75
CA SER A 51 -3.55 -9.63 6.31
C SER A 51 -4.93 -9.16 5.85
N ARG A 52 -5.58 -8.30 6.65
CA ARG A 52 -6.81 -7.62 6.23
C ARG A 52 -6.60 -6.65 5.07
N ALA A 53 -5.34 -6.25 4.79
CA ALA A 53 -4.99 -5.39 3.67
C ALA A 53 -5.35 -6.04 2.32
N SER A 54 -5.44 -7.38 2.26
CA SER A 54 -5.93 -8.13 1.10
C SER A 54 -7.28 -7.63 0.59
N TYR A 55 -8.20 -7.27 1.50
CA TYR A 55 -9.52 -6.75 1.09
C TYR A 55 -9.48 -5.33 0.54
N LYS A 56 -8.47 -4.54 0.89
CA LYS A 56 -8.28 -3.22 0.27
C LYS A 56 -7.93 -3.40 -1.20
N LEU A 57 -6.97 -4.28 -1.50
CA LEU A 57 -6.56 -4.59 -2.87
C LEU A 57 -7.71 -5.21 -3.68
N LYS A 58 -8.46 -6.16 -3.10
CA LYS A 58 -9.66 -6.73 -3.75
C LYS A 58 -10.66 -5.66 -4.14
N GLN A 59 -11.00 -4.75 -3.23
CA GLN A 59 -11.95 -3.66 -3.49
C GLN A 59 -11.45 -2.68 -4.55
N LEU A 60 -10.15 -2.37 -4.55
CA LEU A 60 -9.54 -1.55 -5.59
C LEU A 60 -9.59 -2.26 -6.95
N ASN A 61 -9.25 -3.55 -7.00
CA ASN A 61 -9.31 -4.30 -8.25
C ASN A 61 -10.76 -4.50 -8.74
N ASP A 62 -11.72 -4.68 -7.84
CA ASP A 62 -13.15 -4.77 -8.22
C ASP A 62 -13.63 -3.51 -8.94
N GLU A 63 -13.12 -2.33 -8.56
CA GLU A 63 -13.48 -1.05 -9.13
C GLU A 63 -12.72 -0.75 -10.44
N PHE A 64 -11.39 -0.99 -10.46
CA PHE A 64 -10.52 -0.54 -11.55
C PHE A 64 -10.14 -1.64 -12.54
N LYS A 65 -10.26 -2.92 -12.14
CA LYS A 65 -9.93 -4.08 -12.98
C LYS A 65 -8.48 -4.06 -13.49
N PHE A 66 -7.53 -3.60 -12.66
CA PHE A 66 -6.14 -3.44 -13.08
C PHE A 66 -5.39 -4.78 -13.24
N PHE A 67 -5.93 -5.89 -12.71
CA PHE A 67 -5.37 -7.22 -12.96
C PHE A 67 -5.88 -7.88 -14.23
N ASP A 68 -6.93 -7.31 -14.88
CA ASP A 68 -7.48 -7.89 -16.12
C ASP A 68 -6.43 -7.87 -17.23
N GLY A 69 -6.00 -9.05 -17.69
CA GLY A 69 -4.97 -9.22 -18.70
C GLY A 69 -3.53 -9.01 -18.22
N ALA A 70 -3.30 -8.64 -16.95
CA ALA A 70 -1.96 -8.49 -16.42
C ALA A 70 -1.22 -9.83 -16.37
N LYS A 71 0.08 -9.81 -16.70
CA LYS A 71 0.98 -10.96 -16.69
C LYS A 71 2.15 -10.78 -15.71
N ARG A 72 2.52 -9.55 -15.41
CA ARG A 72 3.64 -9.21 -14.53
C ARG A 72 3.17 -8.19 -13.51
N VAL A 73 3.13 -8.60 -12.26
CA VAL A 73 2.70 -7.76 -11.15
C VAL A 73 3.85 -7.64 -10.15
N LEU A 74 4.21 -6.43 -9.77
CA LEU A 74 5.25 -6.13 -8.81
C LEU A 74 4.62 -5.52 -7.54
N ASP A 75 4.90 -6.13 -6.37
CA ASP A 75 4.48 -5.65 -5.06
C ASP A 75 5.69 -5.15 -4.27
N LEU A 76 5.70 -3.87 -3.97
CA LEU A 76 6.76 -3.18 -3.22
C LEU A 76 6.39 -3.09 -1.74
N GLY A 77 7.23 -3.66 -0.87
CA GLY A 77 6.92 -3.81 0.56
C GLY A 77 5.90 -4.91 0.80
N ALA A 78 6.13 -6.06 0.19
CA ALA A 78 5.14 -7.12 0.05
C ALA A 78 4.83 -7.90 1.33
N ALA A 79 5.71 -7.85 2.38
CA ALA A 79 5.48 -8.59 3.62
C ALA A 79 4.19 -8.12 4.34
N PRO A 80 3.41 -9.05 4.88
CA PRO A 80 3.58 -10.50 5.01
C PRO A 80 3.06 -11.32 3.82
N GLY A 81 2.71 -10.71 2.66
CA GLY A 81 2.27 -11.42 1.46
C GLY A 81 0.76 -11.41 1.20
N GLY A 82 -0.02 -10.64 1.94
CA GLY A 82 -1.47 -10.59 1.74
C GLY A 82 -1.90 -10.01 0.38
N TRP A 83 -1.14 -9.06 -0.16
CA TRP A 83 -1.37 -8.52 -1.50
C TRP A 83 -0.88 -9.47 -2.59
N LEU A 84 0.21 -10.18 -2.34
CA LEU A 84 0.70 -11.23 -3.24
C LEU A 84 -0.33 -12.33 -3.45
N GLN A 85 -1.03 -12.77 -2.35
CA GLN A 85 -2.11 -13.75 -2.46
C GLN A 85 -3.22 -13.26 -3.39
N VAL A 86 -3.70 -12.03 -3.19
CA VAL A 86 -4.78 -11.46 -4.02
C VAL A 86 -4.35 -11.32 -5.47
N ALA A 87 -3.13 -10.85 -5.73
CA ALA A 87 -2.62 -10.70 -7.09
C ALA A 87 -2.46 -12.06 -7.77
N GLY A 88 -1.86 -13.04 -7.08
CA GLY A 88 -1.69 -14.40 -7.60
C GLY A 88 -2.99 -15.11 -7.93
N GLU A 89 -4.06 -14.88 -7.12
CA GLU A 89 -5.42 -15.37 -7.38
C GLU A 89 -6.10 -14.65 -8.56
N SER A 90 -5.69 -13.40 -8.85
CA SER A 90 -6.41 -12.53 -9.78
C SER A 90 -5.88 -12.59 -11.20
N ILE A 91 -4.59 -12.94 -11.40
CA ILE A 91 -4.00 -13.00 -12.74
C ILE A 91 -4.11 -14.42 -13.33
N GLU A 92 -4.41 -14.49 -14.62
CA GLU A 92 -4.47 -15.77 -15.35
C GLU A 92 -3.13 -16.01 -16.08
N GLY A 93 -2.27 -16.79 -15.45
CA GLY A 93 -0.93 -17.08 -15.96
C GLY A 93 -0.04 -15.83 -15.96
N GLY A 94 1.20 -15.98 -15.67
CA GLY A 94 2.14 -14.87 -15.48
C GLY A 94 2.81 -14.99 -14.13
N LEU A 95 3.43 -13.90 -13.66
CA LEU A 95 4.22 -13.87 -12.44
C LEU A 95 3.84 -12.66 -11.57
N VAL A 96 3.59 -12.90 -10.30
CA VAL A 96 3.54 -11.89 -9.25
C VAL A 96 4.86 -11.94 -8.49
N LEU A 97 5.56 -10.83 -8.41
CA LEU A 97 6.83 -10.71 -7.72
C LEU A 97 6.71 -9.74 -6.55
N GLY A 98 6.98 -10.23 -5.34
CA GLY A 98 7.05 -9.41 -4.14
C GLY A 98 8.48 -9.06 -3.79
N VAL A 99 8.71 -7.81 -3.38
CA VAL A 99 10.00 -7.35 -2.86
C VAL A 99 9.80 -6.76 -1.47
N ASP A 100 10.57 -7.22 -0.50
CA ASP A 100 10.55 -6.68 0.86
C ASP A 100 11.93 -6.81 1.51
N LEU A 101 12.23 -5.96 2.49
CA LEU A 101 13.43 -6.10 3.32
C LEU A 101 13.37 -7.34 4.23
N LYS A 102 12.16 -7.82 4.51
CA LYS A 102 11.90 -8.99 5.34
C LYS A 102 11.60 -10.20 4.47
N GLU A 103 12.03 -11.34 4.93
CA GLU A 103 11.63 -12.61 4.35
C GLU A 103 10.11 -12.81 4.46
N ILE A 104 9.53 -13.34 3.38
CA ILE A 104 8.10 -13.65 3.30
C ILE A 104 7.98 -15.17 3.28
N ASP A 105 7.27 -15.74 4.24
CA ASP A 105 6.99 -17.18 4.28
C ASP A 105 6.36 -17.65 2.96
N ASP A 106 6.64 -18.89 2.56
CA ASP A 106 6.11 -19.47 1.31
C ASP A 106 4.57 -19.37 1.25
N LEU A 107 4.08 -18.85 0.14
CA LEU A 107 2.64 -18.71 -0.14
C LEU A 107 2.05 -19.97 -0.77
N TYR A 108 2.89 -20.93 -1.18
CA TYR A 108 2.48 -22.14 -1.89
C TYR A 108 1.66 -21.87 -3.16
N MET A 109 2.04 -20.80 -3.89
CA MET A 109 1.43 -20.38 -5.14
C MET A 109 2.49 -20.42 -6.26
N GLU A 110 2.26 -21.21 -7.31
CA GLU A 110 3.24 -21.42 -8.39
C GLU A 110 3.56 -20.14 -9.19
N ASN A 111 2.65 -19.18 -9.19
CA ASN A 111 2.78 -17.92 -9.92
C ASN A 111 3.21 -16.74 -9.02
N VAL A 112 3.70 -17.02 -7.81
CA VAL A 112 4.18 -15.98 -6.88
C VAL A 112 5.63 -16.27 -6.48
N GLU A 113 6.50 -15.29 -6.67
CA GLU A 113 7.88 -15.31 -6.22
C GLU A 113 8.18 -14.12 -5.30
N THR A 114 9.22 -14.22 -4.48
CA THR A 114 9.65 -13.15 -3.60
C THR A 114 11.15 -12.89 -3.71
N ILE A 115 11.54 -11.63 -3.51
CA ILE A 115 12.93 -11.20 -3.38
C ILE A 115 13.07 -10.52 -2.03
N VAL A 116 14.04 -10.97 -1.22
CA VAL A 116 14.47 -10.26 -0.03
C VAL A 116 15.54 -9.24 -0.44
N GLY A 117 15.26 -7.97 -0.24
CA GLY A 117 16.20 -6.91 -0.59
C GLY A 117 15.58 -5.52 -0.60
N ASP A 118 16.45 -4.53 -0.67
CA ASP A 118 16.04 -3.14 -0.84
C ASP A 118 15.74 -2.88 -2.31
N VAL A 119 14.53 -2.47 -2.62
CA VAL A 119 14.11 -2.18 -4.00
C VAL A 119 14.86 -0.97 -4.61
N ARG A 120 15.52 -0.15 -3.79
CA ARG A 120 16.43 0.93 -4.25
C ARG A 120 17.73 0.37 -4.83
N ASP A 121 18.14 -0.83 -4.41
CA ASP A 121 19.37 -1.47 -4.90
C ASP A 121 19.23 -1.81 -6.40
N PRO A 122 20.11 -1.29 -7.27
CA PRO A 122 20.13 -1.66 -8.69
C PRO A 122 20.19 -3.17 -8.93
N ALA A 123 20.87 -3.94 -8.08
CA ALA A 123 20.93 -5.39 -8.22
C ALA A 123 19.57 -6.06 -7.97
N VAL A 124 18.77 -5.54 -7.04
CA VAL A 124 17.39 -5.99 -6.80
C VAL A 124 16.51 -5.66 -8.01
N GLN A 125 16.63 -4.44 -8.56
CA GLN A 125 15.87 -4.03 -9.76
C GLN A 125 16.23 -4.88 -10.99
N GLU A 126 17.50 -5.21 -11.19
CA GLU A 126 17.94 -6.13 -12.24
C GLU A 126 17.40 -7.56 -12.01
N GLY A 127 17.38 -7.99 -10.75
CA GLY A 127 16.77 -9.27 -10.35
C GLY A 127 15.28 -9.33 -10.66
N ILE A 128 14.54 -8.22 -10.53
CA ILE A 128 13.12 -8.09 -10.92
C ILE A 128 12.98 -8.25 -12.44
N LEU A 129 13.74 -7.48 -13.22
CA LEU A 129 13.71 -7.55 -14.69
C LEU A 129 14.08 -8.94 -15.19
N THR A 130 15.07 -9.60 -14.58
CA THR A 130 15.46 -10.97 -14.93
C THR A 130 14.30 -11.94 -14.76
N ARG A 131 13.56 -11.89 -13.64
CA ARG A 131 12.39 -12.74 -13.40
C ARG A 131 11.25 -12.42 -14.34
N PHE A 132 11.09 -11.17 -14.73
CA PHE A 132 10.14 -10.75 -15.75
C PHE A 132 10.64 -10.94 -17.19
N GLN A 133 11.76 -11.67 -17.38
CA GLN A 133 12.35 -12.00 -18.69
C GLN A 133 12.72 -10.76 -19.52
N GLY A 134 13.21 -9.72 -18.86
CA GLY A 134 13.57 -8.43 -19.48
C GLY A 134 12.41 -7.49 -19.75
N GLU A 135 11.20 -7.91 -19.43
CA GLU A 135 10.00 -7.11 -19.62
C GLU A 135 9.64 -6.30 -18.37
N LYS A 136 8.89 -5.21 -18.57
CA LYS A 136 8.39 -4.39 -17.46
C LYS A 136 7.08 -4.94 -16.90
N ALA A 137 6.74 -4.52 -15.68
CA ALA A 137 5.48 -4.86 -15.00
C ALA A 137 4.25 -4.26 -15.71
N ASP A 138 3.15 -4.98 -15.72
CA ASP A 138 1.83 -4.47 -16.11
C ASP A 138 1.20 -3.69 -14.96
N VAL A 139 1.48 -4.13 -13.72
CA VAL A 139 0.97 -3.50 -12.50
C VAL A 139 2.11 -3.37 -11.49
N VAL A 140 2.30 -2.19 -10.92
CA VAL A 140 3.14 -1.95 -9.74
C VAL A 140 2.25 -1.51 -8.59
N MET A 141 2.35 -2.17 -7.46
CA MET A 141 1.58 -1.85 -6.29
C MET A 141 2.48 -1.68 -5.05
N SER A 142 2.06 -0.84 -4.11
CA SER A 142 2.79 -0.58 -2.87
C SER A 142 1.84 -0.26 -1.71
N ASP A 143 1.84 -1.13 -0.70
CA ASP A 143 1.21 -0.88 0.60
C ASP A 143 2.27 -0.62 1.68
N MET A 144 3.49 -0.17 1.27
CA MET A 144 4.57 0.15 2.21
C MET A 144 4.07 1.08 3.31
N ALA A 145 4.42 0.74 4.54
CA ALA A 145 4.14 1.55 5.71
C ALA A 145 5.34 1.50 6.66
N GLN A 146 5.62 2.62 7.27
CA GLN A 146 6.56 2.66 8.39
C GLN A 146 5.86 2.35 9.71
N ASN A 147 6.67 2.07 10.74
CA ASN A 147 6.18 2.04 12.10
C ASN A 147 5.70 3.45 12.49
N VAL A 148 4.44 3.54 12.91
CA VAL A 148 3.83 4.81 13.33
C VAL A 148 4.47 5.24 14.64
N MET A 149 5.08 6.42 14.68
CA MET A 149 5.72 6.98 15.88
C MET A 149 4.72 7.72 16.78
N GLY A 150 3.52 8.01 16.27
CA GLY A 150 2.49 8.78 16.98
C GLY A 150 2.65 10.30 16.85
N VAL A 151 3.65 10.76 16.10
CA VAL A 151 3.82 12.17 15.72
C VAL A 151 3.34 12.34 14.30
N TRP A 152 2.14 12.91 14.14
CA TRP A 152 1.43 12.95 12.86
C TRP A 152 2.26 13.54 11.70
N GLU A 153 2.93 14.66 11.94
CA GLU A 153 3.72 15.36 10.91
C GLU A 153 4.89 14.49 10.42
N VAL A 154 5.51 13.73 11.31
CA VAL A 154 6.62 12.82 10.99
C VAL A 154 6.10 11.60 10.25
N ASP A 155 5.01 11.01 10.74
CA ASP A 155 4.40 9.82 10.12
C ASP A 155 3.89 10.13 8.70
N ASP A 156 3.34 11.34 8.47
CA ASP A 156 2.90 11.81 7.16
C ASP A 156 4.08 11.98 6.17
N LEU A 157 5.13 12.69 6.60
CA LEU A 157 6.33 12.89 5.78
C LEU A 157 6.98 11.56 5.37
N ARG A 158 7.10 10.64 6.32
CA ARG A 158 7.67 9.31 6.06
C ARG A 158 6.82 8.50 5.09
N GLN A 159 5.49 8.56 5.21
CA GLN A 159 4.60 7.85 4.29
C GLN A 159 4.68 8.41 2.87
N ILE A 160 4.74 9.73 2.71
CA ILE A 160 4.91 10.37 1.39
C ILE A 160 6.28 10.01 0.79
N HIS A 161 7.33 9.95 1.61
CA HIS A 161 8.64 9.52 1.15
C HIS A 161 8.63 8.10 0.58
N LEU A 162 7.98 7.14 1.27
CA LEU A 162 7.78 5.78 0.74
C LEU A 162 6.98 5.78 -0.57
N ALA A 163 5.97 6.63 -0.68
CA ALA A 163 5.18 6.74 -1.90
C ALA A 163 5.98 7.31 -3.07
N ARG A 164 6.82 8.33 -2.83
CA ARG A 164 7.75 8.89 -3.83
C ARG A 164 8.80 7.87 -4.27
N MET A 165 9.34 7.11 -3.33
CA MET A 165 10.25 6.00 -3.66
C MET A 165 9.55 4.96 -4.56
N ALA A 166 8.35 4.55 -4.23
CA ALA A 166 7.57 3.64 -5.09
C ALA A 166 7.33 4.24 -6.48
N LEU A 167 7.05 5.54 -6.58
CA LEU A 167 6.86 6.25 -7.84
C LEU A 167 8.13 6.27 -8.71
N SER A 168 9.29 6.53 -8.11
CA SER A 168 10.59 6.50 -8.81
C SER A 168 10.90 5.12 -9.38
N ILE A 169 10.65 4.07 -8.60
CA ILE A 169 10.84 2.68 -9.05
C ILE A 169 9.86 2.33 -10.16
N THR A 170 8.61 2.79 -10.04
CA THR A 170 7.56 2.59 -11.04
C THR A 170 7.93 3.18 -12.39
N ASP A 171 8.57 4.33 -12.45
CA ASP A 171 9.04 4.93 -13.71
C ASP A 171 9.99 4.01 -14.49
N ARG A 172 10.82 3.26 -13.79
CA ARG A 172 11.78 2.34 -14.39
C ARG A 172 11.16 1.00 -14.77
N LEU A 173 10.27 0.47 -13.93
CA LEU A 173 9.83 -0.92 -13.99
C LEU A 173 8.40 -1.11 -14.53
N LEU A 174 7.61 -0.05 -14.70
CA LEU A 174 6.23 -0.13 -15.22
C LEU A 174 6.20 0.08 -16.73
N LYS A 175 5.33 -0.63 -17.43
CA LYS A 175 4.98 -0.39 -18.83
C LYS A 175 4.27 0.96 -19.01
N GLU A 176 4.31 1.51 -20.23
CA GLU A 176 3.65 2.79 -20.55
C GLU A 176 2.12 2.74 -20.30
N ASP A 177 1.46 1.64 -20.61
CA ASP A 177 0.02 1.41 -20.40
C ASP A 177 -0.33 0.78 -19.06
N GLY A 178 0.68 0.64 -18.18
CA GLY A 178 0.58 -0.05 -16.90
C GLY A 178 -0.18 0.74 -15.82
N TRP A 179 -0.43 0.04 -14.71
CA TRP A 179 -1.11 0.56 -13.53
C TRP A 179 -0.16 0.70 -12.35
N MET A 180 -0.34 1.77 -11.59
CA MET A 180 0.29 1.95 -10.27
C MET A 180 -0.77 2.10 -9.20
N ILE A 181 -0.60 1.37 -8.10
CA ILE A 181 -1.41 1.48 -6.89
C ILE A 181 -0.48 1.79 -5.72
N VAL A 182 -0.68 2.91 -5.05
CA VAL A 182 0.18 3.32 -3.94
C VAL A 182 -0.62 3.88 -2.77
N LYS A 183 -0.25 3.45 -1.55
CA LYS A 183 -0.81 3.98 -0.32
C LYS A 183 -0.17 5.31 0.02
N VAL A 184 -1.01 6.29 0.42
CA VAL A 184 -0.60 7.59 0.95
C VAL A 184 -1.45 7.99 2.14
N PHE A 185 -0.96 8.93 2.94
CA PHE A 185 -1.78 9.60 3.94
C PHE A 185 -2.31 10.93 3.40
N GLN A 186 -3.49 11.31 3.83
CA GLN A 186 -4.07 12.63 3.53
C GLN A 186 -3.52 13.66 4.51
N GLY A 187 -2.24 13.97 4.39
CA GLY A 187 -1.51 14.93 5.20
C GLY A 187 -1.08 16.16 4.42
N LYS A 188 -0.07 16.83 4.92
CA LYS A 188 0.40 18.13 4.40
C LYS A 188 0.97 18.04 2.97
N GLU A 189 1.72 16.96 2.69
CA GLU A 189 2.38 16.75 1.40
C GLU A 189 1.52 16.02 0.37
N HIS A 190 0.31 15.60 0.75
CA HIS A 190 -0.59 14.82 -0.11
C HIS A 190 -0.86 15.50 -1.46
N GLU A 191 -1.21 16.80 -1.46
CA GLU A 191 -1.52 17.54 -2.68
C GLU A 191 -0.29 17.70 -3.60
N ALA A 192 0.92 17.82 -3.02
CA ALA A 192 2.16 17.85 -3.78
C ALA A 192 2.37 16.51 -4.49
N PHE A 193 2.25 15.40 -3.77
CA PHE A 193 2.38 14.07 -4.34
C PHE A 193 1.32 13.80 -5.44
N ILE A 194 0.08 14.23 -5.26
CA ILE A 194 -0.94 14.09 -6.31
C ILE A 194 -0.57 14.87 -7.58
N ARG A 195 0.08 16.04 -7.45
CA ARG A 195 0.59 16.77 -8.64
C ARG A 195 1.71 16.01 -9.33
N GLU A 196 2.63 15.39 -8.57
CA GLU A 196 3.69 14.52 -9.09
C GLU A 196 3.09 13.32 -9.85
N MET A 197 2.11 12.64 -9.26
CA MET A 197 1.40 11.54 -9.93
C MET A 197 0.74 11.98 -11.24
N ARG A 198 0.11 13.16 -11.28
CA ARG A 198 -0.52 13.71 -12.50
C ARG A 198 0.48 14.15 -13.56
N ALA A 199 1.69 14.51 -13.17
CA ALA A 199 2.78 14.79 -14.09
C ALA A 199 3.30 13.50 -14.76
N MET A 200 3.22 12.37 -14.06
CA MET A 200 3.71 11.09 -14.54
C MET A 200 2.65 10.21 -15.24
N PHE A 201 1.40 10.32 -14.85
CA PHE A 201 0.30 9.47 -15.36
C PHE A 201 -0.81 10.27 -16.03
N GLU A 202 -1.45 9.68 -17.03
CA GLU A 202 -2.60 10.28 -17.71
C GLU A 202 -3.87 10.25 -16.85
N GLN A 203 -4.04 9.20 -16.06
CA GLN A 203 -5.20 8.99 -15.21
C GLN A 203 -4.75 8.77 -13.77
N VAL A 204 -5.32 9.53 -12.84
CA VAL A 204 -5.00 9.48 -11.40
C VAL A 204 -6.30 9.56 -10.61
N PHE A 205 -6.55 8.56 -9.78
CA PHE A 205 -7.73 8.45 -8.92
C PHE A 205 -7.29 8.35 -7.47
N ILE A 206 -8.05 8.95 -6.57
CA ILE A 206 -7.84 8.86 -5.11
C ILE A 206 -9.02 8.09 -4.53
N VAL A 207 -8.73 6.97 -3.87
CA VAL A 207 -9.75 6.03 -3.41
C VAL A 207 -9.51 5.66 -1.95
N LYS A 208 -10.59 5.59 -1.18
CA LYS A 208 -10.56 5.05 0.19
C LYS A 208 -11.38 3.76 0.23
N PRO A 209 -10.73 2.58 0.20
CA PRO A 209 -11.43 1.31 0.28
C PRO A 209 -12.26 1.19 1.57
N LEU A 210 -13.40 0.49 1.51
CA LEU A 210 -14.24 0.24 2.69
C LEU A 210 -13.51 -0.56 3.78
N ALA A 211 -12.55 -1.38 3.39
CA ALA A 211 -11.69 -2.13 4.30
C ALA A 211 -10.69 -1.23 5.07
N SER A 212 -10.47 0.01 4.63
CA SER A 212 -9.70 1.00 5.39
C SER A 212 -10.46 1.43 6.63
N ARG A 213 -9.72 1.71 7.73
CA ARG A 213 -10.33 2.28 8.95
C ARG A 213 -10.88 3.67 8.64
N LYS A 214 -12.10 3.98 9.07
CA LYS A 214 -12.71 5.31 8.84
C LYS A 214 -11.88 6.46 9.40
N GLY A 215 -11.30 6.30 10.58
CA GLY A 215 -10.46 7.31 11.23
C GLY A 215 -9.02 7.35 10.72
N SER A 216 -8.61 6.45 9.82
CA SER A 216 -7.29 6.49 9.21
C SER A 216 -7.22 7.57 8.13
N ALA A 217 -6.12 8.31 8.07
CA ALA A 217 -5.83 9.21 6.97
C ALA A 217 -5.41 8.48 5.68
N GLU A 218 -5.32 7.16 5.71
CA GLU A 218 -4.91 6.32 4.60
C GLU A 218 -5.90 6.39 3.44
N VAL A 219 -5.37 6.64 2.25
CA VAL A 219 -6.03 6.51 0.95
C VAL A 219 -5.08 5.83 -0.03
N TYR A 220 -5.61 5.38 -1.16
CA TYR A 220 -4.83 4.82 -2.26
C TYR A 220 -4.92 5.72 -3.47
N VAL A 221 -3.78 5.96 -4.09
CA VAL A 221 -3.70 6.56 -5.41
C VAL A 221 -3.61 5.42 -6.41
N VAL A 222 -4.59 5.36 -7.32
CA VAL A 222 -4.63 4.42 -8.45
C VAL A 222 -4.37 5.22 -9.70
N ALA A 223 -3.31 4.88 -10.42
CA ALA A 223 -2.91 5.60 -11.61
C ALA A 223 -2.72 4.67 -12.80
N LYS A 224 -2.94 5.18 -14.01
CA LYS A 224 -2.82 4.41 -15.25
C LYS A 224 -2.20 5.25 -16.36
N ASN A 225 -1.50 4.57 -17.26
CA ASN A 225 -0.83 5.11 -18.44
C ASN A 225 0.24 6.14 -18.08
N LEU A 226 1.51 5.72 -18.11
CA LEU A 226 2.64 6.64 -17.97
C LEU A 226 2.67 7.60 -19.16
N ARG A 227 2.83 8.90 -18.88
CA ARG A 227 2.97 9.92 -19.94
C ARG A 227 4.31 9.74 -20.65
N LYS A 228 4.34 9.93 -21.94
CA LYS A 228 5.58 9.89 -22.75
C LYS A 228 6.46 11.10 -22.51
N ASP A 229 5.83 12.26 -22.25
CA ASP A 229 6.45 13.55 -21.97
C ASP A 229 6.61 13.84 -20.47
N ARG A 230 6.57 12.79 -19.62
CA ARG A 230 6.62 12.93 -18.16
C ARG A 230 7.93 13.54 -17.71
N THR A 231 7.81 14.43 -16.76
CA THR A 231 8.95 14.99 -16.03
C THR A 231 9.03 14.28 -14.70
N ILE A 232 10.15 13.63 -14.43
CA ILE A 232 10.43 13.03 -13.11
C ILE A 232 10.74 14.22 -12.19
N PRO A 233 10.01 14.39 -11.08
CA PRO A 233 10.33 15.44 -10.10
C PRO A 233 11.77 15.30 -9.62
N GLU A 234 12.49 16.44 -9.51
CA GLU A 234 13.90 16.44 -9.10
C GLU A 234 14.11 15.78 -7.73
N ASP A 235 13.13 15.91 -6.84
CA ASP A 235 13.14 15.33 -5.49
C ASP A 235 13.15 13.80 -5.50
N LEU A 236 12.69 13.17 -6.60
CA LEU A 236 12.75 11.71 -6.75
C LEU A 236 14.12 11.20 -7.18
N ASN A 237 14.97 12.08 -7.74
CA ASN A 237 16.32 11.75 -8.18
C ASN A 237 17.42 12.11 -7.15
N SER A 238 17.06 12.78 -6.05
CA SER A 238 18.03 13.14 -5.01
C SER A 238 18.35 11.94 -4.12
N GLU A 239 19.33 11.14 -4.54
CA GLU A 239 19.88 10.04 -3.74
C GLU A 239 20.42 10.52 -2.38
N GLY A 240 20.78 11.81 -2.26
CA GLY A 240 21.36 12.40 -1.04
C GLY A 240 20.38 12.56 0.13
N GLU A 241 19.13 12.91 -0.10
CA GLU A 241 18.15 13.05 0.98
C GLU A 241 17.67 11.68 1.49
N LEU A 242 17.63 10.66 0.62
CA LEU A 242 17.29 9.30 0.96
C LEU A 242 18.29 8.66 1.92
N GLN A 243 19.58 8.94 1.72
CA GLN A 243 20.65 8.43 2.60
C GLN A 243 20.65 9.13 3.97
N SER A 244 20.39 10.44 4.03
CA SER A 244 20.36 11.16 5.31
C SER A 244 19.22 10.70 6.23
N PHE A 245 18.04 10.39 5.68
CA PHE A 245 16.92 9.84 6.45
C PHE A 245 17.18 8.41 6.96
N ALA A 246 17.86 7.58 6.18
CA ALA A 246 18.23 6.22 6.60
C ALA A 246 19.29 6.25 7.71
N GLU A 247 20.29 7.13 7.59
CA GLU A 247 21.36 7.29 8.58
C GLU A 247 20.90 7.96 9.88
N GLU A 248 19.87 8.81 9.86
CA GLU A 248 19.25 9.36 11.07
C GLU A 248 18.48 8.30 11.84
N GLN A 249 17.89 7.31 11.16
CA GLN A 249 17.16 6.22 11.83
C GLN A 249 18.09 5.22 12.54
N GLU A 250 19.32 5.05 12.05
CA GLU A 250 20.30 4.20 12.75
C GLU A 250 20.92 4.86 13.98
N LYS A 251 20.79 6.19 14.11
CA LYS A 251 21.41 6.97 15.21
C LYS A 251 20.50 7.24 16.42
N GLU A 252 19.18 7.07 16.28
CA GLU A 252 18.30 7.18 17.43
C GLU A 252 18.25 5.85 18.19
N PRO A 253 18.74 5.81 19.45
CA PRO A 253 18.53 4.65 20.31
C PRO A 253 17.04 4.47 20.50
N LEU A 254 16.56 3.24 20.33
CA LEU A 254 15.18 2.85 20.62
C LEU A 254 14.78 3.44 21.98
N PRO A 255 13.66 4.16 22.12
CA PRO A 255 13.15 4.56 23.41
C PRO A 255 12.62 3.31 24.11
N GLY A 256 13.45 2.67 24.85
CA GLY A 256 13.09 1.48 25.58
C GLY A 256 14.17 1.16 26.57
N GLU A 257 14.00 1.61 27.75
CA GLU A 257 14.49 0.99 28.99
C GLU A 257 13.90 1.68 30.22
N ASN A 258 12.77 2.35 30.06
CA ASN A 258 11.95 2.75 31.21
C ASN A 258 10.46 2.47 30.90
N LEU A 259 10.13 1.21 30.63
CA LEU A 259 8.76 0.77 30.82
C LEU A 259 8.50 0.74 32.34
N PRO A 260 7.44 1.41 32.84
CA PRO A 260 7.04 1.23 34.22
C PRO A 260 6.77 -0.26 34.46
N ASP A 261 7.33 -0.81 35.50
CA ASP A 261 7.10 -2.16 35.98
C ASP A 261 5.59 -2.31 36.27
N TYR A 262 4.87 -2.89 35.34
CA TYR A 262 3.52 -3.37 35.59
C TYR A 262 3.68 -4.73 36.28
N GLY A 263 3.73 -4.70 37.63
CA GLY A 263 3.79 -5.88 38.49
C GLY A 263 2.87 -6.98 37.95
N GLU A 264 3.34 -8.22 38.14
CA GLU A 264 2.64 -9.44 37.69
C GLU A 264 1.16 -9.41 38.09
N PRO A 265 0.22 -9.87 37.22
CA PRO A 265 -1.19 -9.90 37.56
C PRO A 265 -1.41 -10.88 38.71
N GLU A 266 -1.94 -10.36 39.83
CA GLU A 266 -2.35 -11.17 40.97
C GLU A 266 -3.29 -12.31 40.51
N GLU A 267 -2.91 -13.53 40.86
CA GLU A 267 -3.73 -14.73 40.71
C GLU A 267 -5.09 -14.57 41.42
N TYR A 268 -6.16 -14.33 40.65
CA TYR A 268 -7.50 -14.38 41.25
C TYR A 268 -7.85 -15.82 41.61
N GLY A 269 -8.00 -16.00 42.94
CA GLY A 269 -8.15 -17.21 43.67
C GLY A 269 -9.14 -18.23 43.11
N LYS A 270 -8.68 -19.46 43.10
CA LYS A 270 -9.49 -20.70 43.04
C LYS A 270 -10.32 -20.82 44.30
N LYS A 271 -11.63 -20.58 44.24
CA LYS A 271 -12.54 -21.04 45.30
C LYS A 271 -12.68 -22.56 45.21
N LYS A 272 -12.27 -23.27 46.29
CA LYS A 272 -12.60 -24.69 46.49
C LYS A 272 -14.09 -24.83 46.78
N PRO A 273 -14.76 -25.87 46.26
CA PRO A 273 -16.11 -26.20 46.69
C PRO A 273 -16.07 -26.91 48.06
N SER A 274 -16.95 -26.50 48.92
CA SER A 274 -17.35 -27.20 50.15
C SER A 274 -18.42 -28.24 49.85
#